data_1c39348c8ab35d9be135920d530ade69
#
_entry.id   1c39348c8ab35d9be135920d530ade69
#
_cell.length_a   1.000
_cell.length_b   1.000
_cell.length_c   1.000
_cell.angle_alpha   90.00
_cell.angle_beta   90.00
_cell.angle_gamma   90.00
#
_symmetry.space_group_name_H-M   'P 1'
#
loop_
_entity.id
_entity.type
_entity.pdbx_description
1 polymer ?
#
loop_
_entity_poly.entity_id
_entity_poly.type
_entity_poly.pdbx_seq_one_letter_code
_entity_poly.pdbx_strand_id
1 'polypeptide(L)'
;MLSGLHGYTHEYVTRLTEEQERKVMAKSIEVYKEFTGHHPRGWAAPAWEISSRSMKVLEDFDISYDHSLMGHDCQPYWASDTEADSVAHTNYADDPDTWMVPMQKCKPRNVVEIPASWYVDDWPPLCFTMKNAAVDGFVNPKDVLEQWQDQFGFCYREYDEFVFPVSIHPQVSGRSNIMLMHEKFLKFLKGHDGVEFVTCAQICDEFRSEKLKGVRQMEAGI
;
A
#
# COMPACT_ATOMS: atom_id res chain seq x y z
N MET A 1 10.74 16.92 3.73
CA MET A 1 9.66 16.10 3.13
C MET A 1 10.22 14.71 2.96
N LEU A 2 9.67 13.71 3.64
CA LEU A 2 10.12 12.33 3.49
C LEU A 2 9.27 11.70 2.38
N SER A 3 9.88 11.33 1.27
CA SER A 3 9.25 10.64 0.15
C SER A 3 9.76 9.20 0.08
N GLY A 4 9.01 8.32 -0.55
CA GLY A 4 9.39 6.94 -0.84
C GLY A 4 9.59 6.73 -2.35
N LEU A 5 9.96 5.52 -2.73
CA LEU A 5 10.10 5.10 -4.12
C LEU A 5 8.77 4.57 -4.67
N HIS A 6 8.59 4.67 -5.99
CA HIS A 6 7.43 4.15 -6.72
C HIS A 6 7.83 3.64 -8.10
N GLY A 7 8.81 2.74 -8.15
CA GLY A 7 9.50 2.36 -9.37
C GLY A 7 10.39 3.49 -9.92
N TYR A 8 10.95 3.30 -11.09
CA TYR A 8 11.73 4.31 -11.82
C TYR A 8 10.90 5.01 -12.90
N THR A 9 10.16 4.21 -13.71
CA THR A 9 9.22 4.68 -14.74
C THR A 9 7.81 4.14 -14.54
N HIS A 10 7.44 3.78 -13.31
CA HIS A 10 6.16 3.14 -12.98
C HIS A 10 6.05 1.72 -13.57
N GLU A 11 7.13 0.93 -13.45
CA GLU A 11 7.18 -0.45 -13.93
C GLU A 11 6.30 -1.38 -13.09
N TYR A 12 5.53 -2.24 -13.75
CA TYR A 12 4.82 -3.33 -13.08
C TYR A 12 5.82 -4.43 -12.71
N VAL A 13 6.14 -4.55 -11.42
CA VAL A 13 7.18 -5.48 -10.94
C VAL A 13 6.87 -6.95 -11.22
N THR A 14 5.59 -7.30 -11.35
CA THR A 14 5.14 -8.64 -11.74
C THR A 14 5.58 -9.06 -13.13
N ARG A 15 5.94 -8.09 -14.00
CA ARG A 15 6.44 -8.32 -15.37
C ARG A 15 7.96 -8.33 -15.48
N LEU A 16 8.66 -8.08 -14.38
CA LEU A 16 10.11 -8.03 -14.35
C LEU A 16 10.69 -9.39 -13.96
N THR A 17 11.87 -9.71 -14.47
CA THR A 17 12.72 -10.74 -13.88
C THR A 17 13.32 -10.22 -12.57
N GLU A 18 13.84 -11.10 -11.71
CA GLU A 18 14.50 -10.66 -10.47
C GLU A 18 15.67 -9.70 -10.75
N GLU A 19 16.47 -9.97 -11.75
CA GLU A 19 17.58 -9.10 -12.14
C GLU A 19 17.10 -7.71 -12.56
N GLN A 20 15.99 -7.64 -13.33
CA GLN A 20 15.38 -6.37 -13.74
C GLN A 20 14.81 -5.61 -12.53
N GLU A 21 14.07 -6.28 -11.64
CA GLU A 21 13.50 -5.68 -10.44
C GLU A 21 14.61 -5.05 -9.56
N ARG A 22 15.70 -5.79 -9.34
CA ARG A 22 16.88 -5.30 -8.60
C ARG A 22 17.57 -4.11 -9.29
N LYS A 23 17.68 -4.13 -10.61
CA LYS A 23 18.27 -3.01 -11.38
C LYS A 23 17.38 -1.76 -11.30
N VAL A 24 16.06 -1.92 -11.41
CA VAL A 24 15.10 -0.81 -11.25
C VAL A 24 15.19 -0.23 -9.84
N MET A 25 15.22 -1.08 -8.82
CA MET A 25 15.36 -0.63 -7.43
C MET A 25 16.66 0.13 -7.21
N ALA A 26 17.80 -0.42 -7.65
CA ALA A 26 19.10 0.22 -7.52
C ALA A 26 19.12 1.60 -8.21
N LYS A 27 18.57 1.69 -9.45
CA LYS A 27 18.52 2.96 -10.19
C LYS A 27 17.61 3.97 -9.53
N SER A 28 16.46 3.53 -9.00
CA SER A 28 15.53 4.41 -8.28
C SER A 28 16.20 4.99 -7.02
N ILE A 29 16.94 4.17 -6.27
CA ILE A 29 17.68 4.60 -5.08
C ILE A 29 18.80 5.60 -5.45
N GLU A 30 19.54 5.33 -6.52
CA GLU A 30 20.60 6.24 -7.02
C GLU A 30 20.03 7.62 -7.27
N VAL A 31 18.97 7.71 -8.09
CA VAL A 31 18.34 8.98 -8.44
C VAL A 31 17.72 9.66 -7.21
N TYR A 32 17.06 8.89 -6.34
CA TYR A 32 16.53 9.45 -5.10
C TYR A 32 17.62 10.09 -4.23
N LYS A 33 18.79 9.42 -4.10
CA LYS A 33 19.94 9.96 -3.36
C LYS A 33 20.52 11.21 -3.98
N GLU A 34 20.57 11.28 -5.32
CA GLU A 34 21.03 12.49 -6.02
C GLU A 34 20.15 13.70 -5.70
N PHE A 35 18.82 13.52 -5.64
CA PHE A 35 17.89 14.60 -5.36
C PHE A 35 17.77 14.98 -3.90
N THR A 36 17.84 14.01 -3.00
CA THR A 36 17.49 14.23 -1.58
C THR A 36 18.70 14.24 -0.66
N GLY A 37 19.83 13.69 -1.09
CA GLY A 37 21.01 13.45 -0.25
C GLY A 37 20.85 12.28 0.75
N HIS A 38 19.72 11.57 0.73
CA HIS A 38 19.40 10.53 1.69
C HIS A 38 19.03 9.22 1.02
N HIS A 39 19.19 8.11 1.74
CA HIS A 39 18.66 6.82 1.32
C HIS A 39 17.12 6.79 1.50
N PRO A 40 16.34 6.28 0.51
CA PRO A 40 14.91 6.14 0.67
C PRO A 40 14.60 5.06 1.72
N ARG A 41 13.57 5.30 2.53
CA ARG A 41 13.16 4.36 3.58
C ARG A 41 11.91 3.56 3.21
N GLY A 42 11.15 4.06 2.27
CA GLY A 42 9.86 3.49 1.90
C GLY A 42 9.71 3.26 0.40
N TRP A 43 8.81 2.37 0.11
CA TRP A 43 8.42 2.02 -1.24
C TRP A 43 6.91 1.80 -1.33
N ALA A 44 6.36 2.00 -2.52
CA ALA A 44 5.04 1.56 -2.90
C ALA A 44 5.14 1.01 -4.33
N ALA A 45 4.60 -0.18 -4.56
CA ALA A 45 4.62 -0.77 -5.89
C ALA A 45 3.73 0.02 -6.85
N PRO A 46 4.17 0.27 -8.09
CA PRO A 46 3.28 0.76 -9.13
C PRO A 46 2.04 -0.13 -9.27
N ALA A 47 0.86 0.49 -9.23
CA ALA A 47 -0.45 -0.17 -9.20
C ALA A 47 -0.63 -1.19 -8.06
N TRP A 48 0.18 -1.09 -7.00
CA TRP A 48 0.21 -2.05 -5.88
C TRP A 48 0.41 -3.52 -6.30
N GLU A 49 0.96 -3.72 -7.50
CA GLU A 49 1.35 -5.06 -7.95
C GLU A 49 2.76 -5.39 -7.43
N ILE A 50 2.88 -6.44 -6.68
CA ILE A 50 4.15 -6.94 -6.16
C ILE A 50 4.47 -8.33 -6.70
N SER A 51 5.76 -8.64 -6.83
CA SER A 51 6.23 -9.98 -7.12
C SER A 51 6.44 -10.77 -5.82
N SER A 52 6.52 -12.09 -5.92
CA SER A 52 6.88 -12.95 -4.78
C SER A 52 8.26 -12.65 -4.20
N ARG A 53 9.09 -11.90 -4.91
CA ARG A 53 10.45 -11.51 -4.51
C ARG A 53 10.54 -10.11 -3.93
N SER A 54 9.51 -9.28 -4.15
CA SER A 54 9.57 -7.84 -3.84
C SER A 54 9.93 -7.57 -2.38
N MET A 55 9.33 -8.28 -1.43
CA MET A 55 9.65 -8.08 -0.01
C MET A 55 11.12 -8.38 0.31
N LYS A 56 11.68 -9.44 -0.29
CA LYS A 56 13.10 -9.73 -0.15
C LYS A 56 13.98 -8.67 -0.82
N VAL A 57 13.59 -8.18 -1.98
CA VAL A 57 14.31 -7.10 -2.67
C VAL A 57 14.31 -5.84 -1.81
N LEU A 58 13.16 -5.45 -1.22
CA LEU A 58 13.08 -4.31 -0.32
C LEU A 58 14.03 -4.44 0.86
N GLU A 59 14.05 -5.61 1.51
CA GLU A 59 14.93 -5.92 2.63
C GLU A 59 16.41 -5.85 2.23
N ASP A 60 16.78 -6.44 1.09
CA ASP A 60 18.16 -6.44 0.56
C ASP A 60 18.67 -5.03 0.20
N PHE A 61 17.76 -4.09 -0.05
CA PHE A 61 18.07 -2.67 -0.35
C PHE A 61 17.80 -1.72 0.82
N ASP A 62 17.68 -2.23 2.06
CA ASP A 62 17.47 -1.45 3.28
C ASP A 62 16.22 -0.54 3.22
N ILE A 63 15.16 -0.98 2.56
CA ILE A 63 13.85 -0.32 2.59
C ILE A 63 13.10 -0.77 3.85
N SER A 64 12.69 0.18 4.67
CA SER A 64 12.15 -0.09 6.00
C SER A 64 10.65 -0.34 6.02
N TYR A 65 9.92 0.21 5.05
CA TYR A 65 8.47 0.05 4.96
C TYR A 65 7.97 0.00 3.52
N ASP A 66 6.86 -0.68 3.34
CA ASP A 66 6.09 -0.78 2.11
C ASP A 66 4.67 -0.24 2.31
N HIS A 67 4.04 0.15 1.20
CA HIS A 67 2.63 0.54 1.11
C HIS A 67 2.02 -0.06 -0.16
N SER A 68 1.96 -1.40 -0.21
CA SER A 68 1.45 -2.10 -1.42
C SER A 68 0.51 -3.24 -1.11
N LEU A 69 0.58 -3.79 0.10
CA LEU A 69 -0.22 -4.94 0.51
C LEU A 69 -1.49 -4.50 1.25
N MET A 70 -2.51 -5.35 1.20
CA MET A 70 -3.85 -5.11 1.73
C MET A 70 -4.25 -6.20 2.74
N GLY A 71 -3.31 -6.66 3.56
CA GLY A 71 -3.55 -7.71 4.55
C GLY A 71 -4.40 -7.28 5.74
N HIS A 72 -4.55 -5.97 5.94
CA HIS A 72 -5.45 -5.35 6.92
C HIS A 72 -5.90 -3.98 6.44
N ASP A 73 -7.08 -3.51 6.84
CA ASP A 73 -7.64 -2.24 6.37
C ASP A 73 -6.96 -1.00 7.00
N CYS A 74 -6.56 -1.09 8.27
CA CYS A 74 -6.13 0.08 9.04
C CYS A 74 -5.07 -0.22 10.13
N GLN A 75 -4.45 -1.39 10.13
CA GLN A 75 -3.42 -1.74 11.10
C GLN A 75 -2.10 -2.07 10.39
N PRO A 76 -0.98 -1.41 10.74
CA PRO A 76 0.31 -1.79 10.20
C PRO A 76 0.73 -3.18 10.71
N TYR A 77 1.51 -3.89 9.90
CA TYR A 77 1.98 -5.23 10.24
C TYR A 77 3.36 -5.50 9.62
N TRP A 78 4.00 -6.59 10.00
CA TRP A 78 5.21 -7.04 9.33
C TRP A 78 4.85 -7.69 7.99
N ALA A 79 5.37 -7.16 6.90
CA ALA A 79 5.21 -7.76 5.59
C ALA A 79 5.72 -9.20 5.61
N SER A 80 5.05 -10.09 4.92
CA SER A 80 5.42 -11.49 4.90
C SER A 80 6.07 -11.88 3.57
N ASP A 81 6.84 -12.97 3.63
CA ASP A 81 7.39 -13.62 2.46
C ASP A 81 6.24 -14.25 1.66
N THR A 82 5.97 -13.72 0.49
CA THR A 82 5.10 -14.37 -0.47
C THR A 82 5.97 -15.13 -1.47
N GLU A 83 6.42 -16.31 -1.10
CA GLU A 83 7.01 -17.19 -2.10
C GLU A 83 5.91 -17.53 -3.11
N ALA A 84 6.16 -17.28 -4.40
CA ALA A 84 5.19 -17.58 -5.46
C ALA A 84 4.78 -19.06 -5.44
N ASP A 85 5.70 -19.91 -5.01
CA ASP A 85 5.51 -21.35 -4.88
C ASP A 85 4.70 -21.75 -3.65
N SER A 86 4.43 -20.82 -2.73
CA SER A 86 3.64 -21.08 -1.51
C SER A 86 2.15 -20.85 -1.69
N VAL A 87 1.74 -20.20 -2.78
CA VAL A 87 0.34 -19.97 -3.12
C VAL A 87 -0.04 -20.89 -4.27
N ALA A 88 -0.78 -21.93 -3.96
CA ALA A 88 -1.34 -22.79 -4.99
C ALA A 88 -2.41 -22.03 -5.79
N HIS A 89 -2.16 -21.82 -7.07
CA HIS A 89 -3.14 -21.22 -7.98
C HIS A 89 -4.08 -22.28 -8.52
N THR A 90 -5.37 -22.05 -8.41
CA THR A 90 -6.39 -22.93 -9.03
C THR A 90 -6.16 -23.00 -10.55
N ASN A 91 -5.86 -24.19 -11.05
CA ASN A 91 -5.75 -24.45 -12.47
C ASN A 91 -6.77 -25.53 -12.88
N TYR A 92 -7.81 -25.13 -13.54
CA TYR A 92 -8.90 -26.04 -13.94
C TYR A 92 -8.50 -27.08 -15.00
N ALA A 93 -7.32 -26.98 -15.57
CA ALA A 93 -6.76 -27.96 -16.51
C ALA A 93 -6.02 -29.11 -15.79
N ASP A 94 -5.65 -28.92 -14.53
CA ASP A 94 -4.88 -29.87 -13.73
C ASP A 94 -5.77 -30.65 -12.76
N ASP A 95 -5.23 -31.76 -12.24
CA ASP A 95 -5.88 -32.51 -11.17
C ASP A 95 -6.05 -31.60 -9.93
N PRO A 96 -7.26 -31.51 -9.34
CA PRO A 96 -7.53 -30.72 -8.16
C PRO A 96 -6.58 -30.96 -6.99
N ASP A 97 -6.08 -32.16 -6.80
CA ASP A 97 -5.14 -32.50 -5.73
C ASP A 97 -3.82 -31.72 -5.83
N THR A 98 -3.48 -31.18 -6.99
CA THR A 98 -2.26 -30.38 -7.20
C THR A 98 -2.35 -28.98 -6.63
N TRP A 99 -3.55 -28.42 -6.48
CA TRP A 99 -3.78 -27.05 -5.98
C TRP A 99 -4.71 -26.97 -4.75
N MET A 100 -5.40 -28.05 -4.39
CA MET A 100 -6.13 -28.15 -3.12
C MET A 100 -5.17 -28.49 -1.97
N VAL A 101 -4.22 -27.60 -1.72
CA VAL A 101 -3.23 -27.77 -0.65
C VAL A 101 -3.47 -26.76 0.48
N PRO A 102 -3.16 -27.10 1.73
CA PRO A 102 -3.26 -26.17 2.85
C PRO A 102 -2.42 -24.92 2.62
N MET A 103 -2.94 -23.76 3.02
CA MET A 103 -2.16 -22.53 3.02
C MET A 103 -0.90 -22.69 3.88
N GLN A 104 0.23 -22.29 3.33
CA GLN A 104 1.48 -22.27 4.08
C GLN A 104 1.56 -21.00 4.94
N LYS A 105 2.19 -21.14 6.11
CA LYS A 105 2.47 -20.00 6.97
C LYS A 105 3.56 -19.13 6.33
N CYS A 106 3.22 -17.89 6.04
CA CYS A 106 4.19 -16.91 5.58
C CYS A 106 5.14 -16.52 6.73
N LYS A 107 6.40 -16.23 6.40
CA LYS A 107 7.38 -15.73 7.36
C LYS A 107 7.42 -14.21 7.33
N PRO A 108 7.37 -13.53 8.48
CA PRO A 108 7.49 -12.08 8.51
C PRO A 108 8.89 -11.65 8.04
N ARG A 109 8.95 -10.57 7.27
CA ARG A 109 10.14 -9.87 6.83
C ARG A 109 10.40 -8.64 7.70
N ASN A 110 11.62 -8.12 7.67
CA ASN A 110 11.95 -6.89 8.38
C ASN A 110 11.52 -5.61 7.61
N VAL A 111 10.35 -5.66 7.00
CA VAL A 111 9.70 -4.56 6.29
C VAL A 111 8.34 -4.34 6.93
N VAL A 112 8.05 -3.11 7.33
CA VAL A 112 6.73 -2.75 7.88
C VAL A 112 5.78 -2.49 6.74
N GLU A 113 4.66 -3.19 6.71
CA GLU A 113 3.57 -2.88 5.80
C GLU A 113 2.66 -1.81 6.41
N ILE A 114 2.46 -0.74 5.69
CA ILE A 114 1.45 0.27 5.96
C ILE A 114 0.31 -0.01 4.99
N PRO A 115 -0.85 -0.48 5.43
CA PRO A 115 -1.86 -1.04 4.54
C PRO A 115 -2.25 -0.10 3.42
N ALA A 116 -2.28 -0.62 2.20
CA ALA A 116 -2.88 0.03 1.04
C ALA A 116 -4.36 -0.37 0.92
N SER A 117 -5.17 0.42 0.23
CA SER A 117 -6.56 0.05 -0.03
C SER A 117 -7.11 0.75 -1.27
N TRP A 118 -7.58 -0.03 -2.24
CA TRP A 118 -8.29 0.48 -3.41
C TRP A 118 -9.57 1.27 -3.06
N TYR A 119 -10.13 1.04 -1.87
CA TYR A 119 -11.36 1.72 -1.43
C TYR A 119 -11.13 3.15 -0.93
N VAL A 120 -9.88 3.51 -0.64
CA VAL A 120 -9.46 4.88 -0.25
C VAL A 120 -8.40 5.44 -1.19
N ASP A 121 -8.50 5.07 -2.46
CA ASP A 121 -7.70 5.55 -3.58
C ASP A 121 -8.60 6.38 -4.52
N ASP A 122 -8.08 7.50 -5.03
CA ASP A 122 -8.83 8.38 -5.92
C ASP A 122 -8.90 7.88 -7.37
N TRP A 123 -7.98 6.99 -7.75
CA TRP A 123 -7.85 6.56 -9.14
C TRP A 123 -9.03 5.74 -9.64
N PRO A 124 -9.47 4.64 -8.99
CA PRO A 124 -10.54 3.81 -9.51
C PRO A 124 -11.86 4.58 -9.76
N PRO A 125 -12.36 5.39 -8.79
CA PRO A 125 -13.64 6.04 -8.95
C PRO A 125 -13.58 7.35 -9.76
N LEU A 126 -12.45 8.07 -9.76
CA LEU A 126 -12.40 9.45 -10.26
C LEU A 126 -11.50 9.65 -11.48
N CYS A 127 -10.71 8.64 -11.86
CA CYS A 127 -9.87 8.71 -13.06
C CYS A 127 -10.61 8.14 -14.27
N PHE A 128 -10.63 8.91 -15.36
CA PHE A 128 -11.08 8.43 -16.65
C PHE A 128 -9.90 8.34 -17.62
N THR A 129 -9.69 7.17 -18.23
CA THR A 129 -8.75 7.00 -19.31
C THR A 129 -9.39 6.23 -20.47
N MET A 130 -9.28 6.76 -21.67
CA MET A 130 -9.83 6.08 -22.88
C MET A 130 -9.16 4.76 -23.21
N LYS A 131 -7.97 4.48 -22.63
CA LYS A 131 -7.18 3.27 -22.94
C LYS A 131 -7.43 2.12 -21.99
N ASN A 132 -8.09 2.36 -20.87
CA ASN A 132 -8.33 1.35 -19.85
C ASN A 132 -9.82 1.34 -19.48
N ALA A 133 -10.57 0.41 -20.05
CA ALA A 133 -12.00 0.24 -19.78
C ALA A 133 -12.30 -0.23 -18.33
N ALA A 134 -11.27 -0.58 -17.56
CA ALA A 134 -11.43 -0.97 -16.16
C ALA A 134 -11.50 0.24 -15.20
N VAL A 135 -11.33 1.46 -15.71
CA VAL A 135 -11.41 2.68 -14.92
C VAL A 135 -12.65 3.46 -15.37
N ASP A 136 -13.72 3.36 -14.60
CA ASP A 136 -15.01 3.95 -14.95
C ASP A 136 -14.99 5.47 -14.93
N GLY A 137 -14.26 6.08 -14.02
CA GLY A 137 -14.21 7.53 -13.85
C GLY A 137 -15.61 8.13 -13.66
N PHE A 138 -15.72 9.43 -13.53
CA PHE A 138 -16.98 10.16 -13.45
C PHE A 138 -17.92 9.78 -12.28
N VAL A 139 -17.43 9.04 -11.28
CA VAL A 139 -18.18 8.86 -10.04
C VAL A 139 -18.31 10.22 -9.36
N ASN A 140 -19.47 10.49 -8.79
CA ASN A 140 -19.70 11.75 -8.10
C ASN A 140 -18.76 11.86 -6.90
N PRO A 141 -17.90 12.89 -6.80
CA PRO A 141 -16.97 13.03 -5.67
C PRO A 141 -17.66 13.08 -4.29
N LYS A 142 -18.95 13.38 -4.22
CA LYS A 142 -19.70 13.33 -2.95
C LYS A 142 -19.89 11.91 -2.44
N ASP A 143 -20.12 10.97 -3.36
CA ASP A 143 -20.34 9.57 -3.01
C ASP A 143 -18.99 8.94 -2.56
N VAL A 144 -17.89 9.33 -3.20
CA VAL A 144 -16.52 8.95 -2.77
C VAL A 144 -16.21 9.54 -1.39
N LEU A 145 -16.56 10.80 -1.15
CA LEU A 145 -16.38 11.45 0.16
C LEU A 145 -17.13 10.69 1.26
N GLU A 146 -18.39 10.36 1.04
CA GLU A 146 -19.23 9.61 1.99
C GLU A 146 -18.62 8.25 2.27
N GLN A 147 -18.20 7.52 1.24
CA GLN A 147 -17.52 6.23 1.37
C GLN A 147 -16.23 6.32 2.24
N TRP A 148 -15.39 7.32 2.03
CA TRP A 148 -14.19 7.51 2.80
C TRP A 148 -14.47 7.91 4.25
N GLN A 149 -15.51 8.73 4.47
CA GLN A 149 -15.95 9.11 5.81
C GLN A 149 -16.49 7.92 6.59
N ASP A 150 -17.27 7.05 5.95
CA ASP A 150 -17.83 5.86 6.58
C ASP A 150 -16.73 4.86 6.96
N GLN A 151 -15.76 4.63 6.06
CA GLN A 151 -14.62 3.76 6.37
C GLN A 151 -13.78 4.30 7.52
N PHE A 152 -13.47 5.61 7.51
CA PHE A 152 -12.77 6.24 8.62
C PHE A 152 -13.60 6.14 9.91
N GLY A 153 -14.89 6.44 9.86
CA GLY A 153 -15.80 6.39 11.00
C GLY A 153 -15.89 4.99 11.62
N PHE A 154 -15.84 3.94 10.77
CA PHE A 154 -15.77 2.56 11.24
C PHE A 154 -14.45 2.30 12.01
N CYS A 155 -13.32 2.65 11.42
CA CYS A 155 -12.01 2.47 12.08
C CYS A 155 -11.94 3.27 13.39
N TYR A 156 -12.42 4.51 13.39
CA TYR A 156 -12.43 5.39 14.57
C TYR A 156 -13.29 4.84 15.73
N ARG A 157 -14.37 4.14 15.41
CA ARG A 157 -15.25 3.50 16.39
C ARG A 157 -14.67 2.20 16.95
N GLU A 158 -14.05 1.38 16.10
CA GLU A 158 -13.70 -0.01 16.44
C GLU A 158 -12.26 -0.18 16.96
N TYR A 159 -11.37 0.80 16.69
CA TYR A 159 -9.96 0.68 17.05
C TYR A 159 -9.51 1.86 17.93
N ASP A 160 -8.83 1.55 19.03
CA ASP A 160 -8.20 2.56 19.90
C ASP A 160 -7.06 3.30 19.17
N GLU A 161 -6.34 2.59 18.32
CA GLU A 161 -5.24 3.11 17.49
C GLU A 161 -5.33 2.51 16.10
N PHE A 162 -5.20 3.33 15.06
CA PHE A 162 -5.20 2.87 13.68
C PHE A 162 -4.47 3.85 12.76
N VAL A 163 -4.14 3.40 11.56
CA VAL A 163 -3.65 4.24 10.47
C VAL A 163 -4.69 4.29 9.35
N PHE A 164 -4.79 5.43 8.68
CA PHE A 164 -5.74 5.60 7.58
C PHE A 164 -5.05 6.24 6.38
N PRO A 165 -4.24 5.48 5.63
CA PRO A 165 -3.58 5.97 4.43
C PRO A 165 -4.59 6.21 3.32
N VAL A 166 -4.53 7.36 2.70
CA VAL A 166 -5.35 7.73 1.52
C VAL A 166 -4.41 7.95 0.35
N SER A 167 -4.65 7.24 -0.74
CA SER A 167 -3.86 7.38 -1.96
C SER A 167 -4.49 8.38 -2.90
N ILE A 168 -3.69 9.34 -3.35
CA ILE A 168 -4.12 10.38 -4.27
C ILE A 168 -3.13 10.53 -5.43
N HIS A 169 -3.66 10.82 -6.60
CA HIS A 169 -2.89 11.06 -7.82
C HIS A 169 -3.07 12.52 -8.26
N PRO A 170 -2.00 13.31 -8.41
CA PRO A 170 -2.10 14.73 -8.74
C PRO A 170 -2.96 15.02 -9.98
N GLN A 171 -2.89 14.17 -11.00
CA GLN A 171 -3.67 14.30 -12.24
C GLN A 171 -5.17 14.00 -12.06
N VAL A 172 -5.56 13.34 -10.97
CA VAL A 172 -6.95 13.06 -10.58
C VAL A 172 -7.39 14.08 -9.54
N SER A 173 -6.73 14.11 -8.40
CA SER A 173 -7.07 14.94 -7.25
C SER A 173 -6.89 16.45 -7.47
N GLY A 174 -6.06 16.86 -8.43
CA GLY A 174 -5.89 18.27 -8.80
C GLY A 174 -7.06 18.91 -9.54
N ARG A 175 -8.16 18.19 -9.79
CA ARG A 175 -9.36 18.72 -10.43
C ARG A 175 -10.22 19.49 -9.43
N SER A 176 -10.83 20.58 -9.85
CA SER A 176 -11.52 21.53 -8.95
C SER A 176 -12.61 20.89 -8.06
N ASN A 177 -13.45 20.03 -8.63
CA ASN A 177 -14.50 19.32 -7.88
C ASN A 177 -13.95 18.28 -6.90
N ILE A 178 -12.81 17.65 -7.22
CA ILE A 178 -12.14 16.67 -6.38
C ILE A 178 -11.35 17.38 -5.28
N MET A 179 -10.70 18.49 -5.57
CA MET A 179 -10.10 19.37 -4.56
C MET A 179 -11.10 19.80 -3.48
N LEU A 180 -12.31 20.17 -3.87
CA LEU A 180 -13.38 20.50 -2.92
C LEU A 180 -13.82 19.29 -2.07
N MET A 181 -13.78 18.10 -2.63
CA MET A 181 -14.00 16.86 -1.88
C MET A 181 -12.92 16.66 -0.82
N HIS A 182 -11.65 16.77 -1.20
CA HIS A 182 -10.51 16.63 -0.27
C HIS A 182 -10.56 17.68 0.85
N GLU A 183 -10.90 18.94 0.55
CA GLU A 183 -11.05 19.95 1.59
C GLU A 183 -12.10 19.55 2.64
N LYS A 184 -13.22 18.96 2.20
CA LYS A 184 -14.28 18.50 3.11
C LYS A 184 -13.81 17.30 3.92
N PHE A 185 -13.11 16.36 3.27
CA PHE A 185 -12.58 15.19 3.95
C PHE A 185 -11.55 15.57 5.02
N LEU A 186 -10.58 16.44 4.69
CA LEU A 186 -9.61 16.93 5.66
C LEU A 186 -10.24 17.68 6.83
N LYS A 187 -11.30 18.48 6.58
CA LYS A 187 -12.08 19.14 7.65
C LYS A 187 -12.80 18.13 8.54
N PHE A 188 -13.36 17.09 7.93
CA PHE A 188 -14.00 15.99 8.65
C PHE A 188 -12.99 15.26 9.56
N LEU A 189 -11.83 14.86 9.05
CA LEU A 189 -10.78 14.21 9.83
C LEU A 189 -10.33 15.09 11.01
N LYS A 190 -10.07 16.38 10.76
CA LYS A 190 -9.66 17.34 11.80
C LYS A 190 -10.71 17.62 12.87
N GLY A 191 -11.95 17.22 12.64
CA GLY A 191 -13.03 17.30 13.60
C GLY A 191 -13.08 16.15 14.60
N HIS A 192 -12.20 15.16 14.47
CA HIS A 192 -12.12 14.01 15.37
C HIS A 192 -10.94 14.15 16.31
N ASP A 193 -11.15 13.90 17.60
CA ASP A 193 -10.11 13.96 18.63
C ASP A 193 -9.07 12.85 18.40
N GLY A 194 -7.79 13.16 18.65
CA GLY A 194 -6.69 12.21 18.53
C GLY A 194 -6.21 11.93 17.10
N VAL A 195 -6.78 12.61 16.08
CA VAL A 195 -6.32 12.46 14.70
C VAL A 195 -5.07 13.29 14.44
N GLU A 196 -4.03 12.63 13.99
CA GLU A 196 -2.76 13.24 13.61
C GLU A 196 -2.41 12.95 12.14
N PHE A 197 -1.88 13.96 11.45
CA PHE A 197 -1.35 13.80 10.09
C PHE A 197 0.15 13.52 10.17
N VAL A 198 0.51 12.30 9.85
CA VAL A 198 1.88 11.80 10.00
C VAL A 198 2.43 11.27 8.67
N THR A 199 3.73 11.05 8.60
CA THR A 199 4.37 10.41 7.44
C THR A 199 4.39 8.89 7.59
N CYS A 200 4.43 8.15 6.47
CA CYS A 200 4.61 6.70 6.52
C CYS A 200 5.90 6.29 7.25
N ALA A 201 6.96 7.08 7.13
CA ALA A 201 8.20 6.84 7.88
C ALA A 201 7.99 6.93 9.40
N GLN A 202 7.17 7.88 9.86
CA GLN A 202 6.82 8.02 11.28
C GLN A 202 5.96 6.84 11.76
N ILE A 203 4.97 6.42 10.97
CA ILE A 203 4.19 5.20 11.26
C ILE A 203 5.10 3.98 11.40
N CYS A 204 6.05 3.82 10.48
CA CYS A 204 7.04 2.75 10.53
C CYS A 204 7.87 2.79 11.82
N ASP A 205 8.38 3.97 12.22
CA ASP A 205 9.19 4.13 13.42
C ASP A 205 8.38 3.86 14.70
N GLU A 206 7.15 4.31 14.77
CA GLU A 206 6.26 4.09 15.91
C GLU A 206 5.83 2.62 16.01
N PHE A 207 5.56 1.96 14.88
CA PHE A 207 5.29 0.54 14.86
C PHE A 207 6.52 -0.27 15.30
N ARG A 208 7.72 0.02 14.80
CA ARG A 208 8.97 -0.66 15.20
C ARG A 208 9.32 -0.46 16.66
N SER A 209 9.06 0.73 17.21
CA SER A 209 9.33 1.07 18.62
C SER A 209 8.22 0.65 19.58
N GLU A 210 7.19 -0.04 19.10
CA GLU A 210 6.04 -0.50 19.89
C GLU A 210 5.16 0.61 20.48
N LYS A 211 5.28 1.83 20.00
CA LYS A 211 4.37 2.92 20.35
C LYS A 211 3.02 2.74 19.66
N LEU A 212 3.02 2.34 18.39
CA LEU A 212 1.84 1.95 17.64
C LEU A 212 1.73 0.43 17.65
N LYS A 213 0.60 -0.11 18.11
CA LYS A 213 0.43 -1.55 18.30
C LYS A 213 0.37 -2.32 16.99
N GLY A 214 -0.58 -2.01 16.11
CA GLY A 214 -0.78 -2.73 14.86
C GLY A 214 -1.00 -4.23 15.02
N VAL A 215 -0.97 -4.97 13.92
CA VAL A 215 -0.97 -6.44 13.93
C VAL A 215 0.48 -6.93 14.00
N ARG A 216 0.95 -7.27 15.20
CA ARG A 216 2.36 -7.63 15.42
C ARG A 216 2.70 -9.06 15.06
N GLN A 217 1.71 -9.93 15.17
CA GLN A 217 1.79 -11.30 14.67
C GLN A 217 0.53 -11.55 13.86
N MET A 218 0.67 -11.96 12.63
CA MET A 218 -0.29 -12.95 12.18
C MET A 218 0.00 -14.17 13.06
N GLU A 219 -0.66 -14.24 14.20
CA GLU A 219 -0.71 -15.50 14.95
C GLU A 219 -1.25 -16.52 13.96
N ALA A 220 -0.35 -17.31 13.47
CA ALA A 220 -0.68 -18.45 12.66
C ALA A 220 -1.36 -19.44 13.58
N GLY A 221 -2.58 -19.19 13.87
CA GLY A 221 -3.46 -19.99 14.69
C GLY A 221 -4.81 -20.04 14.02
N ILE A 222 -4.95 -20.93 13.12
CA ILE A 222 -6.03 -21.93 13.06
C ILE A 222 -5.54 -23.02 12.15
#